data_1b365eb219bea5e9717e422279833523
#
_entry.id   1b365eb219bea5e9717e422279833523
#
_cell.length_a   1.000
_cell.length_b   1.000
_cell.length_c   1.000
_cell.angle_alpha   90.00
_cell.angle_beta   90.00
_cell.angle_gamma   90.00
#
_symmetry.space_group_name_H-M   'P 1'
#
loop_
_entity.id
_entity.type
_entity.pdbx_description
1 polymer ?
#
loop_
_entity_poly.entity_id
_entity_poly.type
_entity_poly.pdbx_seq_one_letter_code
_entity_poly.pdbx_strand_id
1 'polypeptide(L)'
;MHLNPNVRKPIKEIFGDKMTGQVGHDGLVIPGLTGNLFFIEPLDYLDFVYLMSRSHIVLTDSGGIQEEAPGLGKPVLVMRDTTERPEALAAGTVRLVGTDYDRIMGEVSGLLDDSSHYLAMSQAVNPYGDGKACPRIVEKLK
;
A
#
# COMPACT_ATOMS: atom_id res chain seq x y z
N MET A 1 6.80 -5.24 9.88
CA MET A 1 6.26 -4.18 10.81
C MET A 1 7.36 -3.18 11.11
N HIS A 2 7.06 -1.87 11.08
CA HIS A 2 8.05 -0.82 11.30
C HIS A 2 8.77 -0.96 12.65
N LEU A 3 10.09 -0.72 12.68
CA LEU A 3 10.91 -0.92 13.91
C LEU A 3 10.64 0.12 15.01
N ASN A 4 10.00 1.25 14.68
CA ASN A 4 9.73 2.33 15.63
C ASN A 4 8.82 1.85 16.78
N PRO A 5 9.23 2.06 18.06
CA PRO A 5 8.44 1.69 19.23
C PRO A 5 7.04 2.33 19.26
N ASN A 6 6.89 3.55 18.72
CA ASN A 6 5.62 4.24 18.62
C ASN A 6 4.61 3.56 17.69
N VAL A 7 5.07 2.69 16.79
CA VAL A 7 4.23 1.85 15.95
C VAL A 7 4.00 0.50 16.60
N ARG A 8 5.07 -0.14 17.11
CA ARG A 8 4.99 -1.48 17.69
C ARG A 8 4.15 -1.54 18.95
N LYS A 9 4.26 -0.52 19.83
CA LYS A 9 3.57 -0.53 21.12
C LYS A 9 2.04 -0.51 20.98
N PRO A 10 1.40 0.43 20.25
CA PRO A 10 -0.04 0.40 20.04
C PRO A 10 -0.54 -0.89 19.35
N ILE A 11 0.20 -1.38 18.37
CA ILE A 11 -0.17 -2.62 17.68
C ILE A 11 -0.14 -3.80 18.67
N LYS A 12 0.89 -3.88 19.51
CA LYS A 12 1.01 -4.92 20.53
C LYS A 12 -0.09 -4.81 21.60
N GLU A 13 -0.48 -3.61 21.99
CA GLU A 13 -1.58 -3.36 22.92
C GLU A 13 -2.93 -3.83 22.35
N ILE A 14 -3.18 -3.61 21.05
CA ILE A 14 -4.44 -3.99 20.39
C ILE A 14 -4.48 -5.50 20.11
N PHE A 15 -3.39 -6.08 19.60
CA PHE A 15 -3.36 -7.45 19.09
C PHE A 15 -2.65 -8.46 20.01
N GLY A 16 -2.04 -7.99 21.11
CA GLY A 16 -1.35 -8.83 22.10
C GLY A 16 0.02 -9.32 21.69
N ASP A 17 0.64 -10.13 22.55
CA ASP A 17 2.01 -10.66 22.35
C ASP A 17 2.14 -11.70 21.22
N LYS A 18 1.04 -12.08 20.58
CA LYS A 18 1.03 -13.05 19.46
C LYS A 18 1.72 -12.54 18.19
N MET A 19 2.24 -11.30 18.23
CA MET A 19 2.95 -10.66 17.11
C MET A 19 4.43 -11.03 16.98
N THR A 20 4.99 -11.84 17.88
CA THR A 20 6.41 -12.21 17.90
C THR A 20 6.68 -13.61 17.36
N GLY A 21 5.80 -14.13 16.50
CA GLY A 21 6.06 -15.37 15.77
C GLY A 21 6.85 -15.08 14.48
N GLN A 22 7.98 -15.75 14.29
CA GLN A 22 8.48 -16.01 12.93
C GLN A 22 7.30 -16.47 12.08
N VAL A 23 7.28 -16.05 10.81
CA VAL A 23 6.30 -16.53 9.82
C VAL A 23 6.49 -18.06 9.69
N GLY A 24 5.93 -18.79 10.64
CA GLY A 24 5.58 -20.19 10.43
C GLY A 24 4.34 -20.19 9.53
N HIS A 25 4.13 -21.26 8.81
CA HIS A 25 2.98 -21.43 7.91
C HIS A 25 1.60 -21.24 8.57
N ASP A 26 1.57 -20.93 9.86
CA ASP A 26 0.36 -20.75 10.67
C ASP A 26 0.10 -19.26 10.86
N GLY A 27 -0.71 -18.67 9.96
CA GLY A 27 -1.16 -17.30 10.05
C GLY A 27 -1.80 -16.99 11.40
N LEU A 28 -1.55 -15.79 11.93
CA LEU A 28 -2.19 -15.32 13.15
C LEU A 28 -3.69 -15.17 12.90
N VAL A 29 -4.47 -16.07 13.45
CA VAL A 29 -5.94 -15.95 13.49
C VAL A 29 -6.30 -15.13 14.71
N ILE A 30 -6.84 -13.92 14.50
CA ILE A 30 -7.41 -13.11 15.58
C ILE A 30 -8.86 -13.54 15.74
N PRO A 31 -9.28 -14.01 16.92
CA PRO A 31 -10.68 -14.36 17.17
C PRO A 31 -11.59 -13.16 16.88
N GLY A 32 -12.56 -13.35 15.99
CA GLY A 32 -13.51 -12.29 15.60
C GLY A 32 -13.13 -11.51 14.34
N LEU A 33 -11.91 -11.63 13.81
CA LEU A 33 -11.59 -11.18 12.44
C LEU A 33 -11.83 -12.35 11.46
N THR A 34 -12.66 -12.12 10.49
CA THR A 34 -12.83 -13.04 9.35
C THR A 34 -11.67 -12.82 8.38
N GLY A 35 -10.60 -13.56 8.56
CA GLY A 35 -9.42 -13.48 7.67
C GLY A 35 -8.10 -13.69 8.40
N ASN A 36 -7.05 -13.88 7.63
CA ASN A 36 -5.70 -14.03 8.12
C ASN A 36 -5.01 -12.67 8.19
N LEU A 37 -4.58 -12.23 9.38
CA LEU A 37 -3.78 -11.04 9.59
C LEU A 37 -2.34 -11.46 9.88
N PHE A 38 -1.41 -10.97 9.07
CA PHE A 38 0.01 -11.29 9.18
C PHE A 38 0.79 -10.04 9.56
N PHE A 39 1.53 -10.10 10.66
CA PHE A 39 2.52 -9.09 11.02
C PHE A 39 3.90 -9.62 10.66
N ILE A 40 4.55 -8.95 9.72
CA ILE A 40 5.88 -9.33 9.26
C ILE A 40 6.89 -8.25 9.60
N GLU A 41 8.15 -8.64 9.77
CA GLU A 41 9.26 -7.68 9.86
C GLU A 41 9.46 -6.97 8.51
N PRO A 42 10.15 -5.81 8.49
CA PRO A 42 10.50 -5.15 7.23
C PRO A 42 11.20 -6.14 6.30
N LEU A 43 10.75 -6.16 5.06
CA LEU A 43 11.31 -6.99 4.00
C LEU A 43 12.43 -6.27 3.27
N ASP A 44 13.32 -7.03 2.67
CA ASP A 44 14.23 -6.53 1.65
C ASP A 44 13.44 -6.03 0.44
N TYR A 45 14.02 -5.10 -0.33
CA TYR A 45 13.28 -4.38 -1.38
C TYR A 45 12.64 -5.31 -2.41
N LEU A 46 13.34 -6.34 -2.87
CA LEU A 46 12.80 -7.26 -3.88
C LEU A 46 11.60 -8.05 -3.37
N ASP A 47 11.68 -8.55 -2.14
CA ASP A 47 10.60 -9.29 -1.49
C ASP A 47 9.40 -8.38 -1.23
N PHE A 48 9.65 -7.14 -0.83
CA PHE A 48 8.61 -6.13 -0.65
C PHE A 48 7.88 -5.80 -1.95
N VAL A 49 8.61 -5.56 -3.04
CA VAL A 49 8.02 -5.30 -4.38
C VAL A 49 7.24 -6.51 -4.86
N TYR A 50 7.75 -7.74 -4.66
CA TYR A 50 7.03 -8.95 -4.98
C TYR A 50 5.70 -9.03 -4.23
N LEU A 51 5.70 -8.84 -2.91
CA LEU A 51 4.49 -8.84 -2.08
C LEU A 51 3.50 -7.77 -2.55
N MET A 52 3.98 -6.54 -2.79
CA MET A 52 3.17 -5.44 -3.30
C MET A 52 2.57 -5.77 -4.66
N SER A 53 3.31 -6.41 -5.56
CA SER A 53 2.81 -6.84 -6.87
C SER A 53 1.68 -7.89 -6.78
N ARG A 54 1.63 -8.64 -5.68
CA ARG A 54 0.59 -9.66 -5.42
C ARG A 54 -0.59 -9.12 -4.58
N SER A 55 -0.46 -7.92 -4.03
CA SER A 55 -1.56 -7.31 -3.27
C SER A 55 -2.72 -6.89 -4.19
N HIS A 56 -3.91 -6.78 -3.63
CA HIS A 56 -5.07 -6.22 -4.32
C HIS A 56 -5.10 -4.70 -4.15
N ILE A 57 -4.98 -4.23 -2.92
CA ILE A 57 -4.98 -2.82 -2.53
C ILE A 57 -3.74 -2.56 -1.68
N VAL A 58 -3.23 -1.34 -1.72
CA VAL A 58 -2.14 -0.88 -0.84
C VAL A 58 -2.67 0.25 0.04
N LEU A 59 -2.61 0.07 1.35
CA LEU A 59 -2.92 1.10 2.34
C LEU A 59 -1.61 1.53 3.01
N THR A 60 -1.23 2.80 2.91
CA THR A 60 0.09 3.28 3.31
C THR A 60 0.08 4.74 3.76
N ASP A 61 1.10 5.14 4.53
CA ASP A 61 1.44 6.54 4.81
C ASP A 61 2.73 6.99 4.11
N SER A 62 3.36 6.09 3.34
CA SER A 62 4.64 6.32 2.67
C SER A 62 4.51 7.12 1.38
N GLY A 63 5.38 8.14 1.20
CA GLY A 63 5.51 8.89 -0.05
C GLY A 63 6.02 8.03 -1.21
N GLY A 64 7.04 7.20 -1.00
CA GLY A 64 7.61 6.35 -2.04
C GLY A 64 6.63 5.32 -2.60
N ILE A 65 5.79 4.74 -1.75
CA ILE A 65 4.79 3.75 -2.18
C ILE A 65 3.72 4.37 -3.09
N GLN A 66 3.44 5.68 -2.93
CA GLN A 66 2.54 6.41 -3.83
C GLN A 66 3.07 6.49 -5.28
N GLU A 67 4.37 6.32 -5.48
CA GLU A 67 5.01 6.29 -6.80
C GLU A 67 5.14 4.86 -7.34
N GLU A 68 5.51 3.91 -6.47
CA GLU A 68 5.85 2.55 -6.87
C GLU A 68 4.63 1.65 -7.10
N ALA A 69 3.65 1.66 -6.19
CA ALA A 69 2.50 0.78 -6.27
C ALA A 69 1.60 1.05 -7.50
N PRO A 70 1.35 2.30 -7.93
CA PRO A 70 0.66 2.57 -9.18
C PRO A 70 1.37 2.00 -10.41
N GLY A 71 2.71 1.97 -10.40
CA GLY A 71 3.52 1.33 -11.45
C GLY A 71 3.27 -0.17 -11.59
N LEU A 72 2.75 -0.81 -10.54
CA LEU A 72 2.34 -2.22 -10.51
C LEU A 72 0.83 -2.41 -10.74
N GLY A 73 0.10 -1.34 -11.10
CA GLY A 73 -1.35 -1.37 -11.28
C GLY A 73 -2.13 -1.60 -9.99
N LYS A 74 -1.63 -1.09 -8.86
CA LYS A 74 -2.29 -1.26 -7.54
C LYS A 74 -2.95 0.02 -7.09
N PRO A 75 -4.25 0.00 -6.76
CA PRO A 75 -4.90 1.11 -6.06
C PRO A 75 -4.21 1.42 -4.74
N VAL A 76 -3.95 2.71 -4.49
CA VAL A 76 -3.26 3.15 -3.27
C VAL A 76 -4.15 4.06 -2.45
N LEU A 77 -4.38 3.69 -1.20
CA LEU A 77 -5.04 4.51 -0.20
C LEU A 77 -3.99 5.07 0.76
N VAL A 78 -3.93 6.39 0.86
CA VAL A 78 -2.90 7.08 1.65
C VAL A 78 -3.51 7.61 2.95
N MET A 79 -2.98 7.13 4.07
CA MET A 79 -3.41 7.53 5.43
C MET A 79 -2.79 8.88 5.83
N ARG A 80 -3.01 9.90 5.00
CA ARG A 80 -2.60 11.29 5.23
C ARG A 80 -3.71 12.23 4.80
N ASP A 81 -3.74 13.43 5.36
CA ASP A 81 -4.65 14.51 4.95
C ASP A 81 -4.12 15.28 3.76
N THR A 82 -2.79 15.27 3.57
CA THR A 82 -2.09 15.92 2.46
C THR A 82 -1.02 15.00 1.89
N THR A 83 -0.61 15.27 0.65
CA THR A 83 0.51 14.58 0.02
C THR A 83 1.40 15.56 -0.73
N GLU A 84 2.69 15.25 -0.77
CA GLU A 84 3.67 15.87 -1.63
C GLU A 84 3.66 15.31 -3.07
N ARG A 85 2.68 14.48 -3.39
CA ARG A 85 2.51 13.79 -4.69
C ARG A 85 1.15 14.13 -5.34
N PRO A 86 0.88 15.43 -5.66
CA PRO A 86 -0.41 15.85 -6.20
C PRO A 86 -0.71 15.22 -7.57
N GLU A 87 0.33 14.85 -8.33
CA GLU A 87 0.20 14.22 -9.64
C GLU A 87 -0.51 12.87 -9.57
N ALA A 88 -0.23 12.06 -8.52
CA ALA A 88 -0.87 10.77 -8.30
C ALA A 88 -2.37 10.91 -7.99
N LEU A 89 -2.75 11.96 -7.23
CA LEU A 89 -4.15 12.29 -6.97
C LEU A 89 -4.87 12.71 -8.26
N ALA A 90 -4.24 13.60 -9.04
CA ALA A 90 -4.81 14.08 -10.31
C ALA A 90 -4.96 12.96 -11.34
N ALA A 91 -4.01 12.02 -11.37
CA ALA A 91 -4.07 10.83 -12.21
C ALA A 91 -5.11 9.79 -11.74
N GLY A 92 -5.57 9.87 -10.49
CA GLY A 92 -6.53 8.93 -9.91
C GLY A 92 -5.93 7.59 -9.47
N THR A 93 -4.60 7.45 -9.44
CA THR A 93 -3.91 6.24 -8.98
C THR A 93 -3.86 6.11 -7.45
N VAL A 94 -4.04 7.24 -6.76
CA VAL A 94 -3.94 7.38 -5.30
C VAL A 94 -5.14 8.13 -4.77
N ARG A 95 -5.61 7.76 -3.57
CA ARG A 95 -6.60 8.52 -2.78
C ARG A 95 -6.11 8.80 -1.38
N LEU A 96 -6.34 10.03 -0.89
CA LEU A 96 -6.10 10.38 0.50
C LEU A 96 -7.31 9.97 1.35
N VAL A 97 -7.08 9.14 2.35
CA VAL A 97 -8.11 8.66 3.28
C VAL A 97 -7.94 9.21 4.71
N GLY A 98 -6.81 9.91 4.98
CA GLY A 98 -6.52 10.40 6.32
C GLY A 98 -6.38 9.25 7.32
N THR A 99 -6.72 9.53 8.58
CA THR A 99 -6.74 8.55 9.66
C THR A 99 -8.16 8.27 10.17
N ASP A 100 -9.16 8.73 9.45
CA ASP A 100 -10.56 8.53 9.77
C ASP A 100 -11.00 7.11 9.44
N TYR A 101 -11.56 6.40 10.45
CA TYR A 101 -11.95 5.01 10.33
C TYR A 101 -13.02 4.78 9.25
N ASP A 102 -14.07 5.59 9.26
CA ASP A 102 -15.22 5.39 8.35
C ASP A 102 -14.82 5.65 6.91
N ARG A 103 -13.96 6.64 6.70
CA ARG A 103 -13.41 6.95 5.37
C ARG A 103 -12.50 5.84 4.85
N ILE A 104 -11.59 5.32 5.69
CA ILE A 104 -10.73 4.18 5.33
C ILE A 104 -11.58 2.97 4.98
N MET A 105 -12.54 2.61 5.84
CA MET A 105 -13.41 1.46 5.63
C MET A 105 -14.29 1.61 4.38
N GLY A 106 -14.84 2.80 4.15
CA GLY A 106 -15.65 3.09 2.96
C GLY A 106 -14.86 2.93 1.66
N GLU A 107 -13.65 3.48 1.60
CA GLU A 107 -12.81 3.37 0.39
C GLU A 107 -12.28 1.94 0.18
N VAL A 108 -11.86 1.25 1.24
CA VAL A 108 -11.43 -0.16 1.15
C VAL A 108 -12.59 -1.05 0.68
N SER A 109 -13.76 -0.92 1.29
CA SER A 109 -14.94 -1.70 0.88
C SER A 109 -15.35 -1.39 -0.57
N GLY A 110 -15.33 -0.11 -0.95
CA GLY A 110 -15.61 0.29 -2.32
C GLY A 110 -14.67 -0.37 -3.34
N LEU A 111 -13.37 -0.47 -3.03
CA LEU A 111 -12.38 -1.12 -3.90
C LEU A 111 -12.52 -2.66 -3.92
N LEU A 112 -13.07 -3.26 -2.86
CA LEU A 112 -13.28 -4.71 -2.79
C LEU A 112 -14.58 -5.14 -3.47
N ASP A 113 -15.65 -4.33 -3.35
CA ASP A 113 -16.99 -4.69 -3.74
C ASP A 113 -17.38 -4.16 -5.13
N ASP A 114 -16.74 -3.07 -5.60
CA ASP A 114 -17.00 -2.45 -6.90
C ASP A 114 -15.79 -2.59 -7.83
N SER A 115 -15.89 -3.53 -8.76
CA SER A 115 -14.85 -3.78 -9.76
C SER A 115 -14.61 -2.58 -10.69
N SER A 116 -15.62 -1.74 -10.94
CA SER A 116 -15.46 -0.54 -11.77
C SER A 116 -14.62 0.52 -11.05
N HIS A 117 -14.84 0.70 -9.76
CA HIS A 117 -14.04 1.58 -8.90
C HIS A 117 -12.59 1.08 -8.83
N TYR A 118 -12.39 -0.22 -8.61
CA TYR A 118 -11.07 -0.84 -8.62
C TYR A 118 -10.34 -0.62 -9.95
N LEU A 119 -10.98 -0.93 -11.08
CA LEU A 119 -10.39 -0.77 -12.40
C LEU A 119 -10.05 0.67 -12.74
N ALA A 120 -10.87 1.63 -12.34
CA ALA A 120 -10.61 3.05 -12.54
C ALA A 120 -9.29 3.49 -11.90
N MET A 121 -8.95 2.96 -10.72
CA MET A 121 -7.69 3.27 -10.05
C MET A 121 -6.52 2.42 -10.58
N SER A 122 -6.72 1.11 -10.73
CA SER A 122 -5.64 0.18 -11.10
C SER A 122 -5.15 0.36 -12.55
N GLN A 123 -6.01 0.87 -13.44
CA GLN A 123 -5.70 1.14 -14.83
C GLN A 123 -5.40 2.62 -15.11
N ALA A 124 -5.46 3.48 -14.13
CA ALA A 124 -5.08 4.87 -14.27
C ALA A 124 -3.61 5.01 -14.68
N VAL A 125 -3.32 5.99 -15.52
CA VAL A 125 -1.96 6.20 -16.03
C VAL A 125 -1.04 6.65 -14.89
N ASN A 126 0.02 5.90 -14.65
CA ASN A 126 1.02 6.28 -13.65
C ASN A 126 1.76 7.57 -14.08
N PRO A 127 1.64 8.67 -13.34
CA PRO A 127 2.24 9.95 -13.72
C PRO A 127 3.77 9.99 -13.57
N TYR A 128 4.36 9.02 -12.85
CA TYR A 128 5.79 8.98 -12.56
C TYR A 128 6.62 8.28 -13.62
N GLY A 129 5.99 7.80 -14.69
CA GLY A 129 6.66 7.32 -15.87
C GLY A 129 6.39 5.85 -16.22
N ASP A 130 6.98 5.46 -17.36
CA ASP A 130 6.80 4.14 -17.99
C ASP A 130 8.08 3.28 -17.93
N GLY A 131 9.05 3.65 -17.09
CA GLY A 131 10.34 2.96 -16.97
C GLY A 131 11.33 3.21 -18.10
N LYS A 132 11.00 4.07 -19.09
CA LYS A 132 11.83 4.33 -20.28
C LYS A 132 12.63 5.64 -20.21
N ALA A 133 12.84 6.18 -19.04
CA ALA A 133 13.59 7.43 -18.86
C ALA A 133 15.06 7.30 -19.34
N CYS A 134 15.75 6.23 -18.93
CA CYS A 134 17.15 6.01 -19.32
C CYS A 134 17.38 5.94 -20.85
N PRO A 135 16.61 5.16 -21.63
CA PRO A 135 16.74 5.19 -23.09
C PRO A 135 16.52 6.57 -23.70
N ARG A 136 15.52 7.33 -23.20
CA ARG A 136 15.25 8.69 -23.69
C ARG A 136 16.37 9.66 -23.38
N ILE A 137 16.98 9.57 -22.20
CA ILE A 137 18.14 10.40 -21.82
C ILE A 137 19.32 10.07 -22.73
N VAL A 138 19.65 8.80 -22.90
CA VAL A 138 20.76 8.36 -23.77
C VAL A 138 20.57 8.83 -25.22
N GLU A 139 19.35 8.77 -25.75
CA GLU A 139 19.03 9.26 -27.09
C GLU A 139 19.29 10.77 -27.23
N LYS A 140 19.00 11.55 -26.20
CA LYS A 140 19.24 13.02 -26.20
C LYS A 140 20.68 13.42 -26.02
N LEU A 141 21.51 12.54 -25.47
CA LEU A 141 22.94 12.79 -25.26
C LEU A 141 23.84 12.35 -26.43
N LYS A 142 23.29 11.67 -27.43
CA LYS A 142 23.94 11.32 -28.71
C LYS A 142 23.84 12.47 -29.70
#